data_e5852cf1ab08583a57dc5addc6636687
#
_entry.id   e5852cf1ab08583a57dc5addc6636687
#
_cell.length_a   1.000
_cell.length_b   1.000
_cell.length_c   1.000
_cell.angle_alpha   90.00
_cell.angle_beta   90.00
_cell.angle_gamma   90.00
#
_symmetry.space_group_name_H-M   'P 1'
#
loop_
_entity.id
_entity.type
_entity.pdbx_description
1 polymer ?
#
loop_
_entity_poly.entity_id
_entity_poly.type
_entity_poly.pdbx_seq_one_letter_code
_entity_poly.pdbx_strand_id
1 'polypeptide(L)'
;MPEPCARDKLLIVDDEAAIVRLFKIILSSSLPGTVVDTAQNGKEAVEAFERNRHATLLMDLHMPVMDGRQAFQKIKEICKENDWVMPSVIFCTGYAPPEWVNAAMAANPAHRMLNKPVSSSTLIETVRGRM
;
A
#
# COMPACT_ATOMS: atom_id res chain seq x y z
N MET A 1 16.71 8.11 -15.67
CA MET A 1 15.49 7.28 -15.49
C MET A 1 15.27 6.97 -14.03
N PRO A 2 14.07 7.13 -13.51
CA PRO A 2 13.78 6.74 -12.14
C PRO A 2 13.99 5.24 -11.92
N GLU A 3 14.48 4.89 -10.75
CA GLU A 3 14.72 3.50 -10.39
C GLU A 3 13.41 2.79 -10.07
N PRO A 4 13.12 1.61 -10.66
CA PRO A 4 11.86 0.90 -10.43
C PRO A 4 11.80 0.25 -9.05
N CYS A 5 10.56 0.05 -8.56
CA CYS A 5 10.29 -0.69 -7.35
C CYS A 5 10.48 -2.20 -7.55
N ALA A 6 10.57 -2.93 -6.44
CA ALA A 6 10.63 -4.39 -6.48
C ALA A 6 9.25 -4.97 -6.78
N ARG A 7 9.05 -5.47 -8.00
CA ARG A 7 7.74 -5.89 -8.53
C ARG A 7 7.11 -7.07 -7.80
N ASP A 8 7.90 -7.91 -7.20
CA ASP A 8 7.45 -9.09 -6.46
C ASP A 8 7.16 -8.81 -4.99
N LYS A 9 7.32 -7.55 -4.53
CA LYS A 9 7.16 -7.18 -3.13
C LYS A 9 5.90 -6.36 -2.90
N LEU A 10 5.15 -6.78 -1.88
CA LEU A 10 3.91 -6.14 -1.43
C LEU A 10 4.04 -5.79 0.05
N LEU A 11 3.61 -4.60 0.43
CA LEU A 11 3.57 -4.17 1.82
C LEU A 11 2.12 -3.97 2.26
N ILE A 12 1.72 -4.65 3.32
CA ILE A 12 0.40 -4.49 3.94
C ILE A 12 0.55 -3.62 5.18
N VAL A 13 -0.18 -2.51 5.24
CA VAL A 13 -0.12 -1.55 6.34
C VAL A 13 -1.48 -1.38 6.98
N ASP A 14 -1.64 -1.84 8.22
CA ASP A 14 -2.87 -1.71 8.99
C ASP A 14 -2.52 -1.90 10.46
N ASP A 15 -3.18 -1.16 11.34
CA ASP A 15 -2.96 -1.27 12.79
C ASP A 15 -3.71 -2.45 13.42
N GLU A 16 -4.63 -3.08 12.68
CA GLU A 16 -5.36 -4.25 13.14
C GLU A 16 -4.60 -5.53 12.77
N ALA A 17 -3.93 -6.14 13.74
CA ALA A 17 -3.11 -7.33 13.52
C ALA A 17 -3.87 -8.49 12.86
N ALA A 18 -5.15 -8.66 13.20
CA ALA A 18 -5.98 -9.72 12.63
C ALA A 18 -6.19 -9.51 11.11
N ILE A 19 -6.43 -8.27 10.70
CA ILE A 19 -6.60 -7.91 9.29
C ILE A 19 -5.31 -8.15 8.52
N VAL A 20 -4.18 -7.72 9.07
CA VAL A 20 -2.87 -7.91 8.47
C VAL A 20 -2.59 -9.39 8.23
N ARG A 21 -2.82 -10.23 9.25
CA ARG A 21 -2.61 -11.68 9.12
C ARG A 21 -3.51 -12.30 8.06
N LEU A 22 -4.79 -11.91 8.07
CA LEU A 22 -5.76 -12.42 7.10
C LEU A 22 -5.35 -12.07 5.67
N PHE A 23 -5.05 -10.80 5.43
CA PHE A 23 -4.64 -10.33 4.10
C PHE A 23 -3.35 -11.00 3.65
N LYS A 24 -2.39 -11.16 4.56
CA LYS A 24 -1.14 -11.84 4.24
C LYS A 24 -1.36 -13.28 3.80
N ILE A 25 -2.21 -14.02 4.51
CA ILE A 25 -2.55 -15.41 4.16
C ILE A 25 -3.21 -15.47 2.78
N ILE A 26 -4.22 -14.62 2.55
CA ILE A 26 -4.97 -14.58 1.29
C ILE A 26 -4.03 -14.27 0.12
N LEU A 27 -3.23 -13.24 0.24
CA LEU A 27 -2.39 -12.77 -0.86
C LEU A 27 -1.19 -13.68 -1.11
N SER A 28 -0.59 -14.22 -0.05
CA SER A 28 0.51 -15.19 -0.21
C SER A 28 0.06 -16.47 -0.90
N SER A 29 -1.16 -16.93 -0.59
CA SER A 29 -1.73 -18.14 -1.21
C SER A 29 -2.15 -17.92 -2.65
N SER A 30 -2.68 -16.74 -2.95
CA SER A 30 -3.28 -16.44 -4.26
C SER A 30 -2.28 -15.88 -5.27
N LEU A 31 -1.18 -15.32 -4.81
CA LEU A 31 -0.14 -14.71 -5.64
C LEU A 31 1.21 -15.35 -5.36
N PRO A 32 1.45 -16.58 -5.88
CA PRO A 32 2.71 -17.28 -5.65
C PRO A 32 3.90 -16.46 -6.15
N GLY A 33 5.01 -16.52 -5.40
CA GLY A 33 6.21 -15.77 -5.76
C GLY A 33 6.24 -14.34 -5.22
N THR A 34 5.15 -13.89 -4.58
CA THR A 34 5.08 -12.55 -3.99
C THR A 34 5.64 -12.57 -2.58
N VAL A 35 6.53 -11.62 -2.28
CA VAL A 35 7.03 -11.40 -0.93
C VAL A 35 6.09 -10.40 -0.24
N VAL A 36 5.45 -10.81 0.83
CA VAL A 36 4.50 -9.98 1.56
C VAL A 36 5.10 -9.55 2.88
N ASP A 37 5.39 -8.26 3.01
CA ASP A 37 5.82 -7.65 4.27
C ASP A 37 4.63 -6.95 4.93
N THR A 38 4.74 -6.67 6.22
CA THR A 38 3.67 -6.04 6.98
C THR A 38 4.20 -4.90 7.83
N ALA A 39 3.34 -3.90 8.09
CA ALA A 39 3.63 -2.78 8.98
C ALA A 39 2.36 -2.42 9.76
N GLN A 40 2.53 -1.94 11.00
CA GLN A 40 1.41 -1.65 11.90
C GLN A 40 0.98 -0.19 11.91
N ASN A 41 1.75 0.68 11.31
CA ASN A 41 1.46 2.11 11.22
C ASN A 41 2.26 2.73 10.07
N GLY A 42 1.99 4.01 9.82
CA GLY A 42 2.63 4.73 8.73
C GLY A 42 4.13 4.87 8.87
N LYS A 43 4.63 5.01 10.10
CA LYS A 43 6.08 5.13 10.34
C LYS A 43 6.80 3.83 9.96
N GLU A 44 6.29 2.69 10.41
CA GLU A 44 6.84 1.39 10.04
C GLU A 44 6.74 1.14 8.55
N ALA A 45 5.65 1.60 7.92
CA ALA A 45 5.47 1.46 6.48
C ALA A 45 6.54 2.22 5.70
N VAL A 46 6.84 3.45 6.10
CA VAL A 46 7.88 4.27 5.47
C VAL A 46 9.24 3.59 5.60
N GLU A 47 9.57 3.12 6.80
CA GLU A 47 10.84 2.43 7.06
C GLU A 47 10.96 1.13 6.23
N ALA A 48 9.90 0.34 6.17
CA ALA A 48 9.88 -0.89 5.39
C ALA A 48 10.04 -0.61 3.89
N PHE A 49 9.35 0.41 3.39
CA PHE A 49 9.45 0.82 2.00
C PHE A 49 10.87 1.26 1.63
N GLU A 50 11.51 2.03 2.48
CA GLU A 50 12.90 2.47 2.24
C GLU A 50 13.86 1.28 2.12
N ARG A 51 13.65 0.23 2.93
CA ARG A 51 14.51 -0.96 2.91
C ARG A 51 14.25 -1.85 1.69
N ASN A 52 12.99 -2.05 1.34
CA ASN A 52 12.60 -3.10 0.40
C ASN A 52 11.98 -2.62 -0.90
N ARG A 53 11.61 -1.34 -1.02
CA ARG A 53 11.13 -0.75 -2.26
C ARG A 53 9.95 -1.51 -2.88
N HIS A 54 8.95 -1.84 -2.08
CA HIS A 54 7.75 -2.55 -2.53
C HIS A 54 7.08 -1.82 -3.71
N ALA A 55 6.70 -2.58 -4.73
CA ALA A 55 6.00 -2.01 -5.89
C ALA A 55 4.54 -1.70 -5.59
N THR A 56 3.95 -2.39 -4.61
CA THR A 56 2.55 -2.23 -4.23
C THR A 56 2.42 -2.12 -2.72
N LEU A 57 1.67 -1.11 -2.27
CA LEU A 57 1.33 -0.92 -0.87
C LEU A 57 -0.18 -1.00 -0.69
N LEU A 58 -0.62 -1.82 0.26
CA LEU A 58 -2.02 -1.88 0.68
C LEU A 58 -2.08 -1.13 2.02
N MET A 59 -2.66 0.06 2.03
CA MET A 59 -2.51 0.99 3.15
C MET A 59 -3.84 1.46 3.73
N ASP A 60 -4.04 1.19 5.02
CA ASP A 60 -5.13 1.75 5.79
C ASP A 60 -4.91 3.27 5.97
N LEU A 61 -5.99 4.03 5.97
CA LEU A 61 -5.91 5.49 6.14
C LEU A 61 -5.84 5.92 7.60
N HIS A 62 -6.47 5.16 8.50
CA HIS A 62 -6.61 5.54 9.91
C HIS A 62 -5.73 4.67 10.81
N MET A 63 -4.58 5.18 11.18
CA MET A 63 -3.60 4.47 12.01
C MET A 63 -2.98 5.41 13.03
N PRO A 64 -2.55 4.88 14.21
CA PRO A 64 -1.83 5.70 15.18
C PRO A 64 -0.41 6.01 14.71
N VAL A 65 0.27 6.90 15.40
CA VAL A 65 1.65 7.33 15.18
C VAL A 65 1.80 8.14 13.88
N MET A 66 1.51 7.53 12.75
CA MET A 66 1.52 8.19 11.45
C MET A 66 0.41 7.55 10.61
N ASP A 67 -0.56 8.36 10.17
CA ASP A 67 -1.69 7.87 9.37
C ASP A 67 -1.32 7.64 7.90
N GLY A 68 -2.28 7.14 7.12
CA GLY A 68 -2.05 6.83 5.72
C GLY A 68 -1.68 8.03 4.87
N ARG A 69 -2.24 9.20 5.17
CA ARG A 69 -1.93 10.43 4.43
C ARG A 69 -0.48 10.86 4.66
N GLN A 70 -0.07 10.87 5.91
CA GLN A 70 1.30 11.24 6.29
C GLN A 70 2.31 10.27 5.69
N ALA A 71 2.02 8.96 5.75
CA ALA A 71 2.88 7.94 5.17
C ALA A 71 2.98 8.09 3.64
N PHE A 72 1.85 8.32 2.98
CA PHE A 72 1.81 8.53 1.53
C PHE A 72 2.66 9.73 1.11
N GLN A 73 2.52 10.86 1.81
CA GLN A 73 3.31 12.06 1.53
C GLN A 73 4.81 11.82 1.76
N LYS A 74 5.15 11.12 2.83
CA LYS A 74 6.55 10.82 3.13
C LYS A 74 7.17 9.92 2.06
N ILE A 75 6.44 8.91 1.62
CA ILE A 75 6.91 8.03 0.54
C ILE A 75 7.09 8.80 -0.76
N LYS A 76 6.19 9.72 -1.08
CA LYS A 76 6.34 10.60 -2.26
C LYS A 76 7.61 11.43 -2.19
N GLU A 77 7.88 12.02 -1.03
CA GLU A 77 9.09 12.83 -0.82
C GLU A 77 10.36 11.99 -1.00
N ILE A 78 10.38 10.80 -0.41
CA ILE A 78 11.52 9.88 -0.49
C ILE A 78 11.77 9.46 -1.94
N CYS A 79 10.72 9.11 -2.67
CA CYS A 79 10.85 8.74 -4.08
C CYS A 79 11.38 9.90 -4.92
N LYS A 80 10.90 11.10 -4.66
CA LYS A 80 11.36 12.30 -5.37
C LYS A 80 12.84 12.59 -5.08
N GLU A 81 13.24 12.54 -3.82
CA GLU A 81 14.61 12.81 -3.39
C GLU A 81 15.62 11.81 -3.95
N ASN A 82 15.22 10.56 -4.10
CA ASN A 82 16.09 9.47 -4.54
C ASN A 82 15.95 9.12 -6.02
N ASP A 83 15.07 9.81 -6.74
CA ASP A 83 14.74 9.50 -8.13
C ASP A 83 14.23 8.05 -8.28
N TRP A 84 13.33 7.68 -7.38
CA TRP A 84 12.67 6.38 -7.39
C TRP A 84 11.27 6.47 -8.00
N VAL A 85 10.85 5.42 -8.70
CA VAL A 85 9.47 5.33 -9.19
C VAL A 85 8.52 5.18 -7.99
N MET A 86 7.42 5.92 -8.01
CA MET A 86 6.40 5.83 -6.96
C MET A 86 5.71 4.46 -7.03
N PRO A 87 5.52 3.78 -5.89
CA PRO A 87 4.78 2.52 -5.88
C PRO A 87 3.31 2.74 -6.15
N SER A 88 2.61 1.68 -6.54
CA SER A 88 1.15 1.67 -6.60
C SER A 88 0.61 1.59 -5.18
N VAL A 89 -0.22 2.53 -4.77
CA VAL A 89 -0.81 2.52 -3.43
C VAL A 89 -2.30 2.21 -3.54
N ILE A 90 -2.73 1.18 -2.81
CA ILE A 90 -4.13 0.79 -2.69
C ILE A 90 -4.59 1.26 -1.32
N PHE A 91 -5.38 2.33 -1.30
CA PHE A 91 -5.90 2.89 -0.05
C PHE A 91 -7.08 2.07 0.44
N CYS A 92 -7.13 1.75 1.72
CA CYS A 92 -8.25 1.02 2.34
C CYS A 92 -8.90 1.89 3.40
N THR A 93 -10.23 2.02 3.35
CA THR A 93 -10.96 2.82 4.33
C THR A 93 -12.37 2.28 4.51
N GLY A 94 -12.92 2.42 5.73
CA GLY A 94 -14.32 2.13 6.04
C GLY A 94 -15.26 3.31 5.80
N TYR A 95 -14.71 4.43 5.34
CA TYR A 95 -15.43 5.68 5.16
C TYR A 95 -15.37 6.15 3.72
N ALA A 96 -16.10 7.21 3.40
CA ALA A 96 -15.99 7.87 2.10
C ALA A 96 -14.54 8.36 1.90
N PRO A 97 -14.00 8.28 0.68
CA PRO A 97 -12.61 8.68 0.44
C PRO A 97 -12.41 10.18 0.68
N PRO A 98 -11.36 10.56 1.41
CA PRO A 98 -11.00 11.97 1.55
C PRO A 98 -10.61 12.57 0.19
N GLU A 99 -10.74 13.89 0.10
CA GLU A 99 -10.39 14.63 -1.11
C GLU A 99 -8.97 14.33 -1.61
N TRP A 100 -8.01 14.20 -0.70
CA TRP A 100 -6.63 13.94 -1.08
C TRP A 100 -6.43 12.56 -1.71
N VAL A 101 -7.26 11.56 -1.32
CA VAL A 101 -7.22 10.23 -1.96
C VAL A 101 -7.71 10.33 -3.39
N ASN A 102 -8.82 11.04 -3.62
CA ASN A 102 -9.35 11.26 -4.96
C ASN A 102 -8.32 12.00 -5.83
N ALA A 103 -7.66 13.00 -5.28
CA ALA A 103 -6.62 13.74 -5.98
C ALA A 103 -5.42 12.85 -6.32
N ALA A 104 -5.01 11.98 -5.40
CA ALA A 104 -3.91 11.04 -5.63
C ALA A 104 -4.23 10.06 -6.77
N MET A 105 -5.44 9.52 -6.78
CA MET A 105 -5.88 8.60 -7.83
C MET A 105 -5.99 9.29 -9.20
N ALA A 106 -6.43 10.55 -9.22
CA ALA A 106 -6.50 11.32 -10.44
C ALA A 106 -5.11 11.66 -10.99
N ALA A 107 -4.15 11.95 -10.10
CA ALA A 107 -2.78 12.28 -10.49
C ALA A 107 -1.99 11.06 -10.96
N ASN A 108 -2.28 9.87 -10.41
CA ASN A 108 -1.58 8.65 -10.78
C ASN A 108 -2.58 7.48 -10.83
N PRO A 109 -2.95 7.02 -12.03
CA PRO A 109 -3.96 5.97 -12.18
C PRO A 109 -3.50 4.59 -11.67
N ALA A 110 -2.23 4.44 -11.27
CA ALA A 110 -1.76 3.23 -10.60
C ALA A 110 -2.31 3.09 -9.19
N HIS A 111 -2.75 4.21 -8.58
CA HIS A 111 -3.36 4.17 -7.25
C HIS A 111 -4.82 3.72 -7.33
N ARG A 112 -5.27 3.00 -6.31
CA ARG A 112 -6.63 2.49 -6.20
C ARG A 112 -7.13 2.67 -4.78
N MET A 113 -8.44 2.49 -4.60
CA MET A 113 -9.05 2.54 -3.27
C MET A 113 -10.00 1.35 -3.10
N LEU A 114 -9.99 0.77 -1.91
CA LEU A 114 -10.91 -0.29 -1.51
C LEU A 114 -11.69 0.14 -0.28
N ASN A 115 -12.98 -0.18 -0.25
CA ASN A 115 -13.83 0.07 0.91
C ASN A 115 -13.85 -1.15 1.82
N LYS A 116 -13.66 -0.93 3.11
CA LYS A 116 -13.80 -1.99 4.11
C LYS A 116 -15.29 -2.24 4.40
N PRO A 117 -15.71 -3.48 4.63
CA PRO A 117 -14.92 -4.71 4.58
C PRO A 117 -14.60 -5.14 3.15
N VAL A 118 -13.37 -5.60 2.92
CA VAL A 118 -12.90 -5.99 1.58
C VAL A 118 -13.07 -7.50 1.40
N SER A 119 -13.74 -7.92 0.32
CA SER A 119 -13.85 -9.35 0.00
C SER A 119 -12.52 -9.89 -0.50
N SER A 120 -12.28 -11.19 -0.30
CA SER A 120 -11.06 -11.85 -0.75
C SER A 120 -10.86 -11.70 -2.26
N SER A 121 -11.92 -11.89 -3.05
CA SER A 121 -11.83 -11.79 -4.51
C SER A 121 -11.46 -10.39 -4.96
N THR A 122 -12.09 -9.36 -4.38
CA THR A 122 -11.77 -7.96 -4.72
C THR A 122 -10.34 -7.61 -4.34
N LEU A 123 -9.90 -8.06 -3.16
CA LEU A 123 -8.53 -7.84 -2.68
C LEU A 123 -7.52 -8.46 -3.66
N ILE A 124 -7.71 -9.72 -4.00
CA ILE A 124 -6.82 -10.46 -4.90
C ILE A 124 -6.76 -9.79 -6.29
N GLU A 125 -7.91 -9.49 -6.86
CA GLU A 125 -7.99 -8.88 -8.19
C GLU A 125 -7.32 -7.50 -8.23
N THR A 126 -7.56 -6.69 -7.21
CA THR A 126 -6.98 -5.33 -7.14
C THR A 126 -5.47 -5.37 -7.01
N VAL A 127 -4.95 -6.22 -6.12
CA VAL A 127 -3.50 -6.36 -5.94
C VAL A 127 -2.86 -6.95 -7.19
N ARG A 128 -3.45 -8.00 -7.75
CA ARG A 128 -2.92 -8.64 -8.97
C ARG A 128 -2.82 -7.65 -10.12
N GLY A 129 -3.79 -6.75 -10.25
CA GLY A 129 -3.79 -5.73 -11.27
C GLY A 129 -2.68 -4.69 -11.14
N ARG A 130 -2.02 -4.62 -9.98
CA ARG A 130 -0.93 -3.66 -9.71
C ARG A 130 0.46 -4.29 -9.76
N MET A 131 0.52 -5.60 -9.86
CA MET A 131 1.80 -6.33 -9.79
C MET A 131 2.32 -6.79 -11.15
#